data_fbf8d0a29f42c22a48e0a68c44c6614b
#
_entry.id   fbf8d0a29f42c22a48e0a68c44c6614b
#
_cell.length_a   1.000
_cell.length_b   1.000
_cell.length_c   1.000
_cell.angle_alpha   90.00
_cell.angle_beta   90.00
_cell.angle_gamma   90.00
#
_symmetry.space_group_name_H-M   'P 1'
#
loop_
_entity.id
_entity.type
_entity.pdbx_description
1 polymer ?
#
loop_
_entity_poly.entity_id
_entity_poly.type
_entity_poly.pdbx_seq_one_letter_code
_entity_poly.pdbx_strand_id
1 'polypeptide(L)'
;VVLYNALTGMCDATASSALRIKEEHGGVAEQEADWWTNGLREALNQIDPNLRKGVMAIGVSGQQHGFVPVDRMGEPIAPVKLWCDTSTSSECDYLTREFGGAASCIAELGNPILPGYTASKLLWFRKAHPELYAKMKCILLPHDYLNLFLTGEKTMESGDASGTGFMD
;
A
#
# COMPACT_ATOMS: atom_id res chain seq x y z
N VAL A 1 6.78 12.25 8.95
CA VAL A 1 5.69 13.13 9.40
C VAL A 1 6.11 14.57 9.20
N VAL A 2 5.19 15.39 8.70
CA VAL A 2 5.36 16.84 8.51
C VAL A 2 4.20 17.53 9.21
N LEU A 3 4.49 18.52 10.04
CA LEU A 3 3.49 19.38 10.65
C LEU A 3 3.45 20.70 9.87
N TYR A 4 2.40 20.87 9.10
CA TYR A 4 2.22 22.03 8.22
C TYR A 4 1.21 23.00 8.82
N ASN A 5 1.58 24.28 8.87
CA ASN A 5 0.73 25.36 9.35
C ASN A 5 0.02 26.03 8.16
N ALA A 6 -1.25 25.72 7.98
CA ALA A 6 -2.04 26.23 6.85
C ALA A 6 -2.26 27.76 6.88
N LEU A 7 -2.11 28.42 8.03
CA LEU A 7 -2.27 29.87 8.15
C LEU A 7 -1.01 30.62 7.68
N THR A 8 0.18 30.08 8.00
CA THR A 8 1.45 30.72 7.67
C THR A 8 2.08 30.18 6.40
N GLY A 9 1.65 29.01 5.92
CA GLY A 9 2.30 28.31 4.82
C GLY A 9 3.64 27.68 5.18
N MET A 10 3.96 27.56 6.47
CA MET A 10 5.25 27.10 6.97
C MET A 10 5.15 25.65 7.48
N CYS A 11 6.29 24.96 7.47
CA CYS A 11 6.45 23.70 8.13
C CYS A 11 6.93 23.95 9.57
N ASP A 12 6.08 23.67 10.56
CA ASP A 12 6.39 23.94 11.97
C ASP A 12 7.26 22.81 12.58
N ALA A 13 7.16 21.58 12.08
CA ALA A 13 8.01 20.47 12.52
C ALA A 13 8.06 19.34 11.49
N THR A 14 9.16 18.61 11.49
CA THR A 14 9.32 17.36 10.74
C THR A 14 9.91 16.29 11.64
N ALA A 15 9.52 15.04 11.42
CA ALA A 15 10.09 13.89 12.07
C ALA A 15 10.04 12.67 11.16
N SER A 16 10.96 11.74 11.34
CA SER A 16 11.03 10.52 10.53
C SER A 16 11.45 9.32 11.38
N SER A 17 11.03 8.16 10.94
CA SER A 17 11.52 6.87 11.42
C SER A 17 11.97 6.06 10.21
N ALA A 18 13.14 5.44 10.30
CA ALA A 18 13.68 4.61 9.23
C ALA A 18 12.92 3.29 9.13
N LEU A 19 12.60 2.90 7.90
CA LEU A 19 12.01 1.59 7.60
C LEU A 19 13.01 0.77 6.79
N ARG A 20 13.03 -0.54 7.04
CA ARG A 20 13.81 -1.50 6.26
C ARG A 20 12.93 -2.14 5.18
N ILE A 21 13.56 -2.68 4.16
CA ILE A 21 12.94 -3.54 3.15
C ILE A 21 13.54 -4.93 3.30
N LYS A 22 12.72 -5.95 3.26
CA LYS A 22 13.14 -7.34 3.15
C LYS A 22 13.26 -7.66 1.67
N GLU A 23 14.49 -7.82 1.20
CA GLU A 23 14.79 -8.18 -0.18
C GLU A 23 15.30 -9.62 -0.25
N GLU A 24 14.82 -10.38 -1.22
CA GLU A 24 15.26 -11.74 -1.49
C GLU A 24 15.50 -11.95 -3.00
N HIS A 25 16.16 -13.05 -3.34
CA HIS A 25 16.35 -13.42 -4.72
C HIS A 25 15.01 -13.54 -5.47
N GLY A 26 15.04 -13.30 -6.78
CA GLY A 26 13.83 -13.37 -7.63
C GLY A 26 12.98 -12.10 -7.62
N GLY A 27 13.51 -10.96 -7.14
CA GLY A 27 12.84 -9.67 -7.18
C GLY A 27 11.85 -9.44 -6.05
N VAL A 28 11.95 -10.21 -4.98
CA VAL A 28 11.12 -10.03 -3.77
C VAL A 28 11.53 -8.75 -3.04
N ALA A 29 10.55 -7.89 -2.75
CA ALA A 29 10.71 -6.68 -1.95
C ALA A 29 9.48 -6.50 -1.06
N GLU A 30 9.64 -6.74 0.24
CA GLU A 30 8.53 -6.80 1.20
C GLU A 30 8.78 -5.97 2.45
N GLN A 31 7.68 -5.56 3.09
CA GLN A 31 7.66 -4.94 4.43
C GLN A 31 6.56 -5.56 5.28
N GLU A 32 6.73 -5.52 6.60
CA GLU A 32 5.64 -5.77 7.52
C GLU A 32 4.82 -4.48 7.70
N ALA A 33 3.50 -4.57 7.63
CA ALA A 33 2.64 -3.40 7.76
C ALA A 33 2.74 -2.73 9.14
N ASP A 34 3.05 -3.50 10.19
CA ASP A 34 3.28 -2.97 11.54
C ASP A 34 4.54 -2.07 11.64
N TRP A 35 5.53 -2.24 10.74
CA TRP A 35 6.66 -1.32 10.69
C TRP A 35 6.22 0.10 10.37
N TRP A 36 5.20 0.26 9.52
CA TRP A 36 4.68 1.58 9.16
C TRP A 36 3.94 2.24 10.32
N THR A 37 3.08 1.49 11.01
CA THR A 37 2.34 2.02 12.16
C THR A 37 3.26 2.33 13.35
N ASN A 38 4.28 1.50 13.58
CA ASN A 38 5.30 1.75 14.58
C ASN A 38 6.18 2.94 14.20
N GLY A 39 6.64 3.01 12.95
CA GLY A 39 7.40 4.16 12.44
C GLY A 39 6.62 5.47 12.51
N LEU A 40 5.31 5.43 12.24
CA LEU A 40 4.43 6.60 12.42
C LEU A 40 4.40 7.03 13.89
N ARG A 41 4.20 6.09 14.83
CA ARG A 41 4.22 6.40 16.28
C ARG A 41 5.55 6.97 16.73
N GLU A 42 6.66 6.38 16.29
CA GLU A 42 8.01 6.85 16.59
C GLU A 42 8.25 8.27 16.07
N ALA A 43 7.88 8.54 14.83
CA ALA A 43 8.01 9.87 14.25
C ALA A 43 7.13 10.90 14.98
N LEU A 44 5.89 10.55 15.31
CA LEU A 44 5.00 11.43 16.07
C LEU A 44 5.55 11.74 17.47
N ASN A 45 6.20 10.79 18.13
CA ASN A 45 6.77 10.98 19.46
C ASN A 45 7.99 11.93 19.47
N GLN A 46 8.61 12.20 18.32
CA GLN A 46 9.69 13.18 18.18
C GLN A 46 9.16 14.63 18.07
N ILE A 47 7.87 14.82 17.80
CA ILE A 47 7.25 16.15 17.68
C ILE A 47 6.76 16.61 19.05
N ASP A 48 6.99 17.90 19.37
CA ASP A 48 6.51 18.51 20.62
C ASP A 48 5.01 18.23 20.84
N PRO A 49 4.63 17.69 22.02
CA PRO A 49 3.23 17.43 22.35
C PRO A 49 2.31 18.64 22.23
N ASN A 50 2.82 19.85 22.46
CA ASN A 50 2.01 21.07 22.37
C ASN A 50 1.67 21.40 20.90
N LEU A 51 2.60 21.16 19.98
CA LEU A 51 2.33 21.30 18.54
C LEU A 51 1.31 20.24 18.08
N ARG A 52 1.44 19.01 18.54
CA ARG A 52 0.48 17.93 18.18
C ARG A 52 -0.95 18.20 18.62
N LYS A 53 -1.15 18.88 19.75
CA LYS A 53 -2.49 19.23 20.25
C LYS A 53 -3.24 20.21 19.33
N GLY A 54 -2.51 20.98 18.53
CA GLY A 54 -3.08 21.93 17.57
C GLY A 54 -3.44 21.33 16.21
N VAL A 55 -3.21 20.04 15.98
CA VAL A 55 -3.50 19.40 14.70
C VAL A 55 -5.01 19.30 14.47
N MET A 56 -5.47 19.85 13.37
CA MET A 56 -6.89 19.89 12.99
C MET A 56 -7.26 18.83 11.94
N ALA A 57 -6.29 18.37 11.15
CA ALA A 57 -6.50 17.38 10.09
C ALA A 57 -5.22 16.61 9.83
N ILE A 58 -5.36 15.40 9.29
CA ILE A 58 -4.26 14.53 8.87
C ILE A 58 -4.50 14.13 7.43
N GLY A 59 -3.50 14.27 6.57
CA GLY A 59 -3.45 13.67 5.25
C GLY A 59 -2.37 12.60 5.22
N VAL A 60 -2.67 11.46 4.61
CA VAL A 60 -1.73 10.35 4.46
C VAL A 60 -1.26 10.27 3.02
N SER A 61 0.04 10.26 2.81
CA SER A 61 0.69 9.92 1.55
C SER A 61 1.55 8.68 1.77
N GLY A 62 1.57 7.77 0.83
CA GLY A 62 2.32 6.53 0.93
C GLY A 62 2.82 6.04 -0.42
N GLN A 63 3.52 4.92 -0.40
CA GLN A 63 3.94 4.26 -1.63
C GLN A 63 2.73 3.63 -2.35
N GLN A 64 2.76 3.68 -3.68
CA GLN A 64 1.73 3.14 -4.56
C GLN A 64 1.76 1.60 -4.61
N HIS A 65 0.67 0.99 -5.09
CA HIS A 65 0.59 -0.39 -5.57
C HIS A 65 1.04 -1.50 -4.59
N GLY A 66 1.36 -1.17 -3.35
CA GLY A 66 1.68 -2.17 -2.33
C GLY A 66 0.46 -3.06 -2.06
N PHE A 67 0.69 -4.36 -1.93
CA PHE A 67 -0.37 -5.34 -1.69
C PHE A 67 -0.49 -5.64 -0.19
N VAL A 68 -1.46 -5.03 0.48
CA VAL A 68 -1.75 -5.24 1.91
C VAL A 68 -3.01 -6.12 2.05
N PRO A 69 -2.86 -7.46 2.14
CA PRO A 69 -4.00 -8.34 2.36
C PRO A 69 -4.44 -8.27 3.81
N VAL A 70 -5.71 -7.95 4.05
CA VAL A 70 -6.26 -7.86 5.41
C VAL A 70 -7.45 -8.81 5.60
N ASP A 71 -7.62 -9.26 6.83
CA ASP A 71 -8.74 -10.09 7.25
C ASP A 71 -10.01 -9.25 7.54
N ARG A 72 -11.02 -9.91 8.13
CA ARG A 72 -12.28 -9.26 8.53
C ARG A 72 -12.07 -8.14 9.54
N MET A 73 -11.12 -8.27 10.43
CA MET A 73 -10.82 -7.30 11.48
C MET A 73 -9.98 -6.12 10.97
N GLY A 74 -9.44 -6.23 9.74
CA GLY A 74 -8.52 -5.24 9.18
C GLY A 74 -7.06 -5.50 9.52
N GLU A 75 -6.76 -6.68 10.09
CA GLU A 75 -5.39 -7.06 10.43
C GLU A 75 -4.68 -7.62 9.19
N PRO A 76 -3.44 -7.19 8.94
CA PRO A 76 -2.62 -7.76 7.87
C PRO A 76 -2.35 -9.25 8.11
N ILE A 77 -2.51 -10.06 7.08
CA ILE A 77 -2.39 -11.53 7.17
C ILE A 77 -1.14 -12.08 6.50
N ALA A 78 -0.34 -11.23 5.89
CA ALA A 78 0.94 -11.58 5.27
C ALA A 78 1.82 -10.32 5.14
N PRO A 79 3.15 -10.50 4.93
CA PRO A 79 4.03 -9.42 4.52
C PRO A 79 3.50 -8.71 3.27
N VAL A 80 3.77 -7.42 3.18
CA VAL A 80 3.28 -6.56 2.09
C VAL A 80 4.30 -6.55 0.96
N LYS A 81 3.90 -7.05 -0.21
CA LYS A 81 4.68 -6.88 -1.45
C LYS A 81 4.61 -5.44 -1.91
N LEU A 82 5.78 -4.81 -2.03
CA LEU A 82 5.92 -3.39 -2.37
C LEU A 82 5.76 -3.14 -3.88
N TRP A 83 5.69 -1.87 -4.26
CA TRP A 83 5.65 -1.45 -5.67
C TRP A 83 6.91 -1.86 -6.46
N CYS A 84 8.05 -1.99 -5.80
CA CYS A 84 9.32 -2.44 -6.39
C CYS A 84 9.49 -3.98 -6.37
N ASP A 85 8.53 -4.73 -5.81
CA ASP A 85 8.52 -6.19 -5.90
C ASP A 85 8.18 -6.64 -7.32
N THR A 86 9.11 -7.35 -7.95
CA THR A 86 8.96 -7.89 -9.31
C THR A 86 8.81 -9.41 -9.35
N SER A 87 8.64 -10.04 -8.20
CA SER A 87 8.57 -11.51 -8.06
C SER A 87 7.32 -12.13 -8.70
N THR A 88 6.34 -11.29 -9.09
CA THR A 88 5.07 -11.73 -9.69
C THR A 88 5.02 -11.55 -11.21
N SER A 89 6.16 -11.53 -11.90
CA SER A 89 6.24 -11.33 -13.35
C SER A 89 5.47 -12.40 -14.13
N SER A 90 5.51 -13.67 -13.70
CA SER A 90 4.77 -14.76 -14.35
C SER A 90 3.25 -14.57 -14.26
N GLU A 91 2.77 -13.99 -13.17
CA GLU A 91 1.36 -13.63 -12.98
C GLU A 91 0.96 -12.46 -13.88
N CYS A 92 1.84 -11.50 -14.10
CA CYS A 92 1.62 -10.42 -15.07
C CYS A 92 1.47 -10.95 -16.49
N ASP A 93 2.39 -11.82 -16.92
CA ASP A 93 2.35 -12.44 -18.23
C ASP A 93 1.07 -13.26 -18.44
N TYR A 94 0.67 -13.99 -17.40
CA TYR A 94 -0.57 -14.75 -17.42
C TYR A 94 -1.79 -13.83 -17.58
N LEU A 95 -1.93 -12.84 -16.69
CA LEU A 95 -3.07 -11.91 -16.73
C LEU A 95 -3.13 -11.13 -18.04
N THR A 96 -2.00 -10.60 -18.52
CA THR A 96 -1.93 -9.87 -19.79
C THR A 96 -2.42 -10.73 -20.95
N ARG A 97 -2.06 -12.00 -20.98
CA ARG A 97 -2.50 -12.94 -22.02
C ARG A 97 -4.00 -13.24 -21.94
N GLU A 98 -4.52 -13.47 -20.73
CA GLU A 98 -5.96 -13.72 -20.50
C GLU A 98 -6.82 -12.51 -20.92
N PHE A 99 -6.33 -11.28 -20.74
CA PHE A 99 -6.98 -10.07 -21.22
C PHE A 99 -6.88 -9.86 -22.74
N GLY A 100 -6.17 -10.71 -23.48
CA GLY A 100 -6.00 -10.57 -24.93
C GLY A 100 -4.80 -9.71 -25.35
N GLY A 101 -3.86 -9.48 -24.42
CA GLY A 101 -2.61 -8.74 -24.68
C GLY A 101 -2.59 -7.35 -24.06
N ALA A 102 -1.42 -6.71 -24.11
CA ALA A 102 -1.20 -5.41 -23.48
C ALA A 102 -2.13 -4.30 -24.01
N ALA A 103 -2.45 -4.31 -25.30
CA ALA A 103 -3.35 -3.32 -25.89
C ALA A 103 -4.77 -3.43 -25.32
N SER A 104 -5.25 -4.66 -25.09
CA SER A 104 -6.56 -4.91 -24.46
C SER A 104 -6.55 -4.49 -23.01
N CYS A 105 -5.48 -4.78 -22.25
CA CYS A 105 -5.35 -4.30 -20.87
C CYS A 105 -5.45 -2.77 -20.80
N ILE A 106 -4.74 -2.05 -21.67
CA ILE A 106 -4.79 -0.58 -21.71
C ILE A 106 -6.18 -0.07 -22.09
N ALA A 107 -6.86 -0.74 -23.03
CA ALA A 107 -8.19 -0.34 -23.46
C ALA A 107 -9.26 -0.54 -22.39
N GLU A 108 -9.16 -1.62 -21.60
CA GLU A 108 -10.15 -1.99 -20.58
C GLU A 108 -9.86 -1.39 -19.20
N LEU A 109 -8.57 -1.33 -18.82
CA LEU A 109 -8.14 -0.93 -17.48
C LEU A 109 -7.44 0.45 -17.44
N GLY A 110 -7.23 1.08 -18.60
CA GLY A 110 -6.45 2.31 -18.70
C GLY A 110 -4.94 2.11 -18.51
N ASN A 111 -4.49 0.93 -18.08
CA ASN A 111 -3.10 0.64 -17.73
C ASN A 111 -2.68 -0.78 -18.18
N PRO A 112 -1.37 -1.00 -18.45
CA PRO A 112 -0.84 -2.35 -18.57
C PRO A 112 -0.79 -3.03 -17.22
N ILE A 113 -0.80 -4.37 -17.19
CA ILE A 113 -0.57 -5.13 -15.96
C ILE A 113 0.94 -5.33 -15.78
N LEU A 114 1.52 -4.69 -14.76
CA LEU A 114 2.96 -4.71 -14.50
C LEU A 114 3.28 -5.38 -13.15
N PRO A 115 4.49 -5.96 -12.98
CA PRO A 115 4.88 -6.65 -11.74
C PRO A 115 4.78 -5.79 -10.47
N GLY A 116 5.09 -4.51 -10.57
CA GLY A 116 4.95 -3.56 -9.46
C GLY A 116 3.50 -3.28 -9.04
N TYR A 117 2.51 -3.60 -9.91
CA TYR A 117 1.09 -3.31 -9.67
C TYR A 117 0.42 -4.41 -8.85
N THR A 118 -0.82 -4.15 -8.40
CA THR A 118 -1.46 -4.97 -7.37
C THR A 118 -2.08 -6.27 -7.90
N ALA A 119 -2.61 -6.28 -9.12
CA ALA A 119 -3.36 -7.43 -9.67
C ALA A 119 -2.53 -8.72 -9.73
N SER A 120 -1.28 -8.64 -10.17
CA SER A 120 -0.40 -9.80 -10.25
C SER A 120 -0.06 -10.37 -8.86
N LYS A 121 0.08 -9.50 -7.86
CA LYS A 121 0.36 -9.89 -6.47
C LYS A 121 -0.82 -10.64 -5.86
N LEU A 122 -2.06 -10.22 -6.17
CA LEU A 122 -3.25 -10.95 -5.75
C LEU A 122 -3.31 -12.35 -6.35
N LEU A 123 -3.04 -12.50 -7.64
CA LEU A 123 -3.03 -13.80 -8.30
C LEU A 123 -1.93 -14.70 -7.72
N TRP A 124 -0.73 -14.16 -7.52
CA TRP A 124 0.36 -14.84 -6.84
C TRP A 124 -0.06 -15.28 -5.44
N PHE A 125 -0.65 -14.40 -4.63
CA PHE A 125 -1.07 -14.68 -3.27
C PHE A 125 -2.08 -15.84 -3.20
N ARG A 126 -3.04 -15.83 -4.12
CA ARG A 126 -4.02 -16.92 -4.23
C ARG A 126 -3.36 -18.28 -4.53
N LYS A 127 -2.32 -18.30 -5.37
CA LYS A 127 -1.61 -19.53 -5.76
C LYS A 127 -0.65 -19.99 -4.67
N ALA A 128 0.13 -19.08 -4.11
CA ALA A 128 1.20 -19.39 -3.16
C ALA A 128 0.68 -19.63 -1.73
N HIS A 129 -0.40 -18.94 -1.35
CA HIS A 129 -0.94 -18.94 0.01
C HIS A 129 -2.47 -19.12 0.03
N PRO A 130 -3.01 -20.24 -0.50
CA PRO A 130 -4.46 -20.44 -0.63
C PRO A 130 -5.21 -20.37 0.71
N GLU A 131 -4.57 -20.80 1.81
CA GLU A 131 -5.17 -20.75 3.14
C GLU A 131 -5.28 -19.33 3.70
N LEU A 132 -4.28 -18.47 3.43
CA LEU A 132 -4.33 -17.06 3.79
C LEU A 132 -5.30 -16.31 2.87
N TYR A 133 -5.29 -16.64 1.57
CA TYR A 133 -6.26 -16.08 0.62
C TYR A 133 -7.71 -16.33 1.07
N ALA A 134 -8.01 -17.52 1.60
CA ALA A 134 -9.34 -17.84 2.12
C ALA A 134 -9.73 -16.99 3.35
N LYS A 135 -8.76 -16.47 4.11
CA LYS A 135 -8.97 -15.58 5.26
C LYS A 135 -9.03 -14.11 4.85
N MET A 136 -8.47 -13.77 3.70
CA MET A 136 -8.43 -12.41 3.21
C MET A 136 -9.85 -11.88 2.98
N LYS A 137 -10.12 -10.66 3.43
CA LYS A 137 -11.40 -10.00 3.24
C LYS A 137 -11.34 -8.87 2.23
N CYS A 138 -10.26 -8.12 2.24
CA CYS A 138 -9.99 -7.10 1.23
C CYS A 138 -8.49 -6.86 1.09
N ILE A 139 -8.15 -6.08 0.08
CA ILE A 139 -6.81 -5.56 -0.18
C ILE A 139 -6.85 -4.07 0.10
N LEU A 140 -5.82 -3.57 0.76
CA LEU A 140 -5.57 -2.14 0.92
C LEU A 140 -4.23 -1.80 0.27
N LEU A 141 -4.07 -0.54 -0.11
CA LEU A 141 -2.78 0.02 -0.48
C LEU A 141 -2.08 0.56 0.78
N PRO A 142 -0.78 0.82 0.77
CA PRO A 142 -0.06 1.23 1.98
C PRO A 142 -0.64 2.45 2.70
N HIS A 143 -1.05 3.48 1.95
CA HIS A 143 -1.69 4.66 2.53
C HIS A 143 -3.12 4.39 3.02
N ASP A 144 -3.86 3.48 2.36
CA ASP A 144 -5.19 3.05 2.81
C ASP A 144 -5.11 2.29 4.13
N TYR A 145 -4.08 1.45 4.29
CA TYR A 145 -3.84 0.76 5.55
C TYR A 145 -3.52 1.73 6.70
N LEU A 146 -2.72 2.78 6.42
CA LEU A 146 -2.49 3.83 7.40
C LEU A 146 -3.77 4.63 7.72
N ASN A 147 -4.62 4.87 6.73
CA ASN A 147 -5.93 5.48 6.95
C ASN A 147 -6.82 4.57 7.82
N LEU A 148 -6.88 3.27 7.54
CA LEU A 148 -7.58 2.30 8.38
C LEU A 148 -7.05 2.34 9.83
N PHE A 149 -5.74 2.34 10.01
CA PHE A 149 -5.11 2.42 11.33
C PHE A 149 -5.48 3.70 12.10
N LEU A 150 -5.59 4.83 11.41
CA LEU A 150 -5.88 6.13 12.03
C LEU A 150 -7.37 6.35 12.29
N THR A 151 -8.25 5.80 11.46
CA THR A 151 -9.68 6.12 11.46
C THR A 151 -10.59 4.94 11.81
N GLY A 152 -10.10 3.71 11.65
CA GLY A 152 -10.93 2.50 11.71
C GLY A 152 -11.74 2.24 10.44
N GLU A 153 -11.65 3.11 9.42
CA GLU A 153 -12.43 3.01 8.18
C GLU A 153 -11.57 2.50 7.02
N LYS A 154 -12.14 1.62 6.22
CA LYS A 154 -11.52 1.11 4.98
C LYS A 154 -11.89 2.02 3.82
N THR A 155 -10.94 2.79 3.37
CA THR A 155 -11.08 3.73 2.25
C THR A 155 -10.01 3.44 1.22
N MET A 156 -10.24 3.83 -0.03
CA MET A 156 -9.26 3.79 -1.10
C MET A 156 -9.39 5.06 -1.95
N GLU A 157 -8.28 5.62 -2.32
CA GLU A 157 -8.19 6.80 -3.19
C GLU A 157 -8.26 6.34 -4.65
N SER A 158 -9.06 7.02 -5.49
CA SER A 158 -9.36 6.58 -6.86
C SER A 158 -8.15 6.61 -7.79
N GLY A 159 -7.23 7.57 -7.61
CA GLY A 159 -6.05 7.70 -8.45
C GLY A 159 -5.09 6.51 -8.31
N ASP A 160 -4.82 6.06 -7.07
CA ASP A 160 -3.98 4.87 -6.86
C ASP A 160 -4.77 3.56 -7.07
N ALA A 161 -6.08 3.57 -6.81
CA ALA A 161 -6.97 2.45 -7.11
C ALA A 161 -6.96 2.08 -8.60
N SER A 162 -6.89 3.06 -9.49
CA SER A 162 -6.81 2.84 -10.95
C SER A 162 -5.59 2.01 -11.36
N GLY A 163 -4.48 2.12 -10.63
CA GLY A 163 -3.26 1.33 -10.85
C GLY A 163 -3.32 -0.10 -10.28
N THR A 164 -4.38 -0.48 -9.59
CA THR A 164 -4.49 -1.83 -9.01
C THR A 164 -4.76 -2.91 -10.05
N GLY A 165 -5.35 -2.55 -11.19
CA GLY A 165 -5.84 -3.48 -12.22
C GLY A 165 -7.20 -4.09 -11.87
N PHE A 166 -7.95 -3.49 -10.94
CA PHE A 166 -9.31 -3.92 -10.54
C PHE A 166 -10.37 -2.87 -10.81
N MET A 167 -9.98 -1.72 -11.32
CA MET A 167 -10.84 -0.57 -11.53
C MET A 167 -10.65 -0.05 -12.95
N ASP A 168 -11.72 0.23 -13.64
CA ASP A 168 -11.83 0.91 -14.93
C ASP A 168 -12.02 2.43 -14.78
#